data_66599c0074995e911b326c607e25f967
#
_entry.id   66599c0074995e911b326c607e25f967
#
_cell.length_a   1.000
_cell.length_b   1.000
_cell.length_c   1.000
_cell.angle_alpha   90.00
_cell.angle_beta   90.00
_cell.angle_gamma   90.00
#
_symmetry.space_group_name_H-M   'P 1'
#
loop_
_entity.id
_entity.type
_entity.pdbx_description
1 polymer ?
#
loop_
_entity_poly.entity_id
_entity_poly.type
_entity_poly.pdbx_seq_one_letter_code
_entity_poly.pdbx_strand_id
1 'polypeptide(L)'
;MTANRACAYTSSDGRLFRASGLTRGPWHPDHQHAGPPSALVCRAIELSAASEGLTHMGRLTGNLLRPVPIGDCRVEVTPDYIGRNAGHYSARLIADNKEVARFTALMQREDDLPVPAGTAGHPLPRAPKPAADSAPCRMPFPGLQGGYGELVENRVAEGRFFDGPCAAWFRLRHPLVDGEEPSPYQRVAVAADSGNGISAALDIRRYSFVNCDLTINLLRRPVGHWICLQARSAFGGNGCGMAESALYDETGLIGRSTQTLAVRLRAAPPAAVPGQVPPT
;
A
#
# COMPACT_ATOMS: atom_id res chain seq x y z
N MET A 1 -9.81 26.03 19.43
CA MET A 1 -10.44 25.18 18.39
C MET A 1 -9.31 24.69 17.49
N THR A 2 -8.85 23.45 17.71
CA THR A 2 -7.86 22.83 16.84
C THR A 2 -8.51 22.60 15.48
N ALA A 3 -7.98 23.21 14.43
CA ALA A 3 -8.42 22.97 13.06
C ALA A 3 -8.43 21.43 12.84
N ASN A 4 -9.59 20.90 12.44
CA ASN A 4 -9.77 19.47 12.16
C ASN A 4 -8.79 19.11 11.00
N ARG A 5 -7.66 18.51 11.37
CA ARG A 5 -6.61 18.17 10.39
C ARG A 5 -7.15 17.02 9.56
N ALA A 6 -7.19 17.18 8.23
CA ALA A 6 -7.64 16.11 7.34
C ALA A 6 -6.79 14.84 7.59
N CYS A 7 -7.44 13.68 7.69
CA CYS A 7 -6.82 12.37 7.95
C CYS A 7 -7.50 11.27 7.13
N ALA A 8 -6.86 10.11 6.98
CA ALA A 8 -7.45 9.00 6.26
C ALA A 8 -8.60 8.37 7.04
N TYR A 9 -8.45 8.23 8.37
CA TYR A 9 -9.44 7.62 9.23
C TYR A 9 -9.65 8.43 10.51
N THR A 10 -10.92 8.51 10.95
CA THR A 10 -11.29 8.97 12.29
C THR A 10 -11.80 7.79 13.11
N SER A 11 -11.59 7.80 14.43
CA SER A 11 -12.16 6.82 15.36
C SER A 11 -12.38 7.48 16.70
N SER A 12 -13.47 7.13 17.36
CA SER A 12 -13.77 7.59 18.73
C SER A 12 -13.39 6.57 19.80
N ASP A 13 -13.24 5.29 19.43
CA ASP A 13 -13.03 4.17 20.35
C ASP A 13 -11.78 3.33 20.02
N GLY A 14 -11.05 3.69 18.96
CA GLY A 14 -9.88 2.95 18.47
C GLY A 14 -10.21 1.58 17.88
N ARG A 15 -11.48 1.23 17.67
CA ARG A 15 -11.96 -0.06 17.14
C ARG A 15 -12.73 0.08 15.85
N LEU A 16 -13.66 1.03 15.79
CA LEU A 16 -14.42 1.38 14.59
C LEU A 16 -13.78 2.61 13.96
N PHE A 17 -13.41 2.51 12.70
CA PHE A 17 -12.75 3.56 11.92
C PHE A 17 -13.65 4.00 10.79
N ARG A 18 -13.81 5.31 10.64
CA ARG A 18 -14.51 5.90 9.49
C ARG A 18 -13.51 6.42 8.49
N ALA A 19 -13.52 5.82 7.29
CA ALA A 19 -12.70 6.25 6.17
C ALA A 19 -13.17 7.59 5.62
N SER A 20 -12.24 8.51 5.37
CA SER A 20 -12.49 9.76 4.66
C SER A 20 -12.30 9.62 3.16
N GLY A 21 -12.70 10.65 2.40
CA GLY A 21 -12.44 10.72 0.96
C GLY A 21 -10.96 10.65 0.56
N LEU A 22 -10.02 10.92 1.48
CA LEU A 22 -8.58 10.77 1.24
C LEU A 22 -8.15 9.32 0.97
N THR A 23 -8.95 8.33 1.36
CA THR A 23 -8.68 6.91 1.09
C THR A 23 -9.08 6.47 -0.32
N ARG A 24 -9.83 7.28 -1.06
CA ARG A 24 -10.40 6.92 -2.37
C ARG A 24 -9.33 6.45 -3.35
N GLY A 25 -9.62 5.28 -3.96
CA GLY A 25 -8.80 4.70 -5.02
C GLY A 25 -9.18 5.17 -6.43
N PRO A 26 -8.45 4.71 -7.46
CA PRO A 26 -8.67 5.13 -8.83
C PRO A 26 -9.79 4.37 -9.55
N TRP A 27 -10.27 3.26 -8.99
CA TRP A 27 -11.12 2.32 -9.71
C TRP A 27 -12.61 2.63 -9.60
N HIS A 28 -13.04 3.18 -8.48
CA HIS A 28 -14.44 3.52 -8.20
C HIS A 28 -14.52 4.67 -7.19
N PRO A 29 -15.46 5.61 -7.32
CA PRO A 29 -15.56 6.77 -6.43
C PRO A 29 -15.84 6.41 -4.96
N ASP A 30 -16.50 5.29 -4.70
CA ASP A 30 -16.90 4.86 -3.35
C ASP A 30 -15.96 3.79 -2.76
N HIS A 31 -14.84 3.48 -3.43
CA HIS A 31 -13.89 2.47 -2.96
C HIS A 31 -12.55 3.09 -2.58
N GLN A 32 -11.96 2.54 -1.54
CA GLN A 32 -10.64 2.90 -1.06
C GLN A 32 -9.55 2.32 -1.98
N HIS A 33 -8.41 3.01 -2.09
CA HIS A 33 -7.12 2.43 -2.47
C HIS A 33 -6.71 1.45 -1.36
N ALA A 34 -6.17 0.27 -1.69
CA ALA A 34 -5.91 -0.75 -0.67
C ALA A 34 -4.74 -0.41 0.27
N GLY A 35 -3.90 0.58 -0.05
CA GLY A 35 -2.81 1.05 0.81
C GLY A 35 -3.27 1.52 2.20
N PRO A 36 -4.15 2.52 2.33
CA PRO A 36 -4.64 2.98 3.62
C PRO A 36 -5.26 1.89 4.51
N PRO A 37 -6.19 1.02 4.04
CA PRO A 37 -6.73 -0.05 4.86
C PRO A 37 -5.69 -1.12 5.21
N SER A 38 -4.70 -1.41 4.37
CA SER A 38 -3.57 -2.28 4.71
C SER A 38 -2.72 -1.70 5.84
N ALA A 39 -2.52 -0.37 5.84
CA ALA A 39 -1.82 0.32 6.92
C ALA A 39 -2.64 0.34 8.22
N LEU A 40 -3.96 0.41 8.14
CA LEU A 40 -4.83 0.29 9.31
C LEU A 40 -4.73 -1.11 9.94
N VAL A 41 -4.66 -2.16 9.13
CA VAL A 41 -4.39 -3.53 9.58
C VAL A 41 -3.00 -3.65 10.19
N CYS A 42 -1.98 -3.06 9.56
CA CYS A 42 -0.62 -2.99 10.08
C CYS A 42 -0.60 -2.39 11.49
N ARG A 43 -1.27 -1.24 11.69
CA ARG A 43 -1.42 -0.60 13.00
C ARG A 43 -2.03 -1.53 14.06
N ALA A 44 -3.11 -2.23 13.70
CA ALA A 44 -3.79 -3.11 14.64
C ALA A 44 -2.90 -4.31 15.07
N ILE A 45 -2.12 -4.85 14.12
CA ILE A 45 -1.16 -5.92 14.40
C ILE A 45 0.00 -5.41 15.27
N GLU A 46 0.58 -4.23 14.97
CA GLU A 46 1.62 -3.60 15.79
C GLU A 46 1.16 -3.42 17.24
N LEU A 47 -0.05 -2.92 17.45
CA LEU A 47 -0.63 -2.75 18.79
C LEU A 47 -0.82 -4.09 19.51
N SER A 48 -1.26 -5.13 18.80
CA SER A 48 -1.43 -6.48 19.37
C SER A 48 -0.09 -7.13 19.73
N ALA A 49 0.96 -6.90 18.94
CA ALA A 49 2.28 -7.51 19.13
C ALA A 49 3.16 -6.77 20.15
N ALA A 50 2.84 -5.50 20.44
CA ALA A 50 3.67 -4.65 21.32
C ALA A 50 3.81 -5.20 22.74
N SER A 51 2.75 -5.79 23.31
CA SER A 51 2.75 -6.39 24.65
C SER A 51 3.70 -7.59 24.77
N GLU A 52 4.01 -8.25 23.65
CA GLU A 52 4.90 -9.41 23.58
C GLU A 52 6.36 -9.00 23.29
N GLY A 53 6.62 -7.69 23.12
CA GLY A 53 7.94 -7.17 22.75
C GLY A 53 8.37 -7.57 21.33
N LEU A 54 7.41 -7.87 20.45
CA LEU A 54 7.62 -8.18 19.03
C LEU A 54 7.41 -6.91 18.22
N THR A 55 8.49 -6.21 17.93
CA THR A 55 8.45 -4.83 17.40
C THR A 55 8.80 -4.72 15.93
N HIS A 56 9.41 -5.76 15.33
CA HIS A 56 9.75 -5.80 13.91
C HIS A 56 8.70 -6.55 13.10
N MET A 57 8.09 -5.89 12.11
CA MET A 57 7.21 -6.54 11.14
C MET A 57 8.05 -7.11 9.99
N GLY A 58 8.44 -8.38 10.11
CA GLY A 58 9.23 -9.06 9.07
C GLY A 58 8.41 -9.40 7.82
N ARG A 59 7.09 -9.63 7.97
CA ARG A 59 6.19 -9.88 6.84
C ARG A 59 4.77 -9.40 7.14
N LEU A 60 4.14 -8.83 6.11
CA LEU A 60 2.68 -8.63 6.03
C LEU A 60 2.20 -9.18 4.68
N THR A 61 1.23 -10.10 4.69
CA THR A 61 0.58 -10.63 3.48
C THR A 61 -0.92 -10.40 3.58
N GLY A 62 -1.49 -9.71 2.61
CA GLY A 62 -2.91 -9.41 2.53
C GLY A 62 -3.56 -10.00 1.27
N ASN A 63 -4.69 -10.69 1.43
CA ASN A 63 -5.57 -11.13 0.35
C ASN A 63 -6.73 -10.13 0.26
N LEU A 64 -6.88 -9.49 -0.89
CA LEU A 64 -7.92 -8.51 -1.17
C LEU A 64 -9.14 -9.25 -1.75
N LEU A 65 -10.11 -9.55 -0.88
CA LEU A 65 -11.25 -10.40 -1.22
C LEU A 65 -12.35 -9.64 -1.95
N ARG A 66 -12.50 -8.35 -1.63
CA ARG A 66 -13.53 -7.45 -2.17
C ARG A 66 -13.01 -6.01 -2.20
N PRO A 67 -13.59 -5.15 -3.05
CA PRO A 67 -13.36 -3.71 -2.93
C PRO A 67 -13.68 -3.22 -1.52
N VAL A 68 -12.82 -2.38 -0.95
CA VAL A 68 -13.03 -1.79 0.37
C VAL A 68 -13.87 -0.52 0.21
N PRO A 69 -15.09 -0.43 0.75
CA PRO A 69 -15.90 0.77 0.62
C PRO A 69 -15.33 1.94 1.45
N ILE A 70 -15.61 3.19 1.02
CA ILE A 70 -15.40 4.38 1.84
C ILE A 70 -16.54 4.44 2.84
N GLY A 71 -16.24 4.20 4.11
CA GLY A 71 -17.24 4.09 5.17
C GLY A 71 -16.63 3.54 6.45
N ASP A 72 -17.46 2.95 7.27
CA ASP A 72 -17.04 2.39 8.54
C ASP A 72 -16.35 1.03 8.32
N CYS A 73 -15.22 0.83 8.97
CA CYS A 73 -14.46 -0.42 8.93
C CYS A 73 -13.84 -0.72 10.30
N ARG A 74 -13.57 -2.00 10.55
CA ARG A 74 -12.87 -2.45 11.74
C ARG A 74 -11.86 -3.52 11.40
N VAL A 75 -10.84 -3.65 12.23
CA VAL A 75 -9.81 -4.68 12.12
C VAL A 75 -9.93 -5.61 13.32
N GLU A 76 -10.03 -6.90 13.06
CA GLU A 76 -9.98 -7.96 14.06
C GLU A 76 -8.64 -8.67 13.91
N VAL A 77 -7.84 -8.70 14.99
CA VAL A 77 -6.53 -9.35 15.03
C VAL A 77 -6.59 -10.56 15.96
N THR A 78 -6.02 -11.67 15.53
CA THR A 78 -5.85 -12.88 16.32
C THR A 78 -4.37 -13.26 16.33
N PRO A 79 -3.74 -13.38 17.52
CA PRO A 79 -2.43 -14.04 17.61
C PRO A 79 -2.63 -15.53 17.37
N ASP A 80 -2.04 -16.07 16.30
CA ASP A 80 -2.12 -17.50 15.96
C ASP A 80 -1.08 -18.30 16.73
N TYR A 81 0.10 -17.70 16.91
CA TYR A 81 1.22 -18.28 17.66
C TYR A 81 2.14 -17.18 18.17
N ILE A 82 2.53 -17.27 19.44
CA ILE A 82 3.50 -16.38 20.08
C ILE A 82 4.64 -17.22 20.61
N GLY A 83 5.82 -17.05 20.04
CA GLY A 83 7.07 -17.63 20.49
C GLY A 83 7.99 -16.57 21.10
N ARG A 84 9.16 -17.03 21.58
CA ARG A 84 10.15 -16.15 22.24
C ARG A 84 10.64 -15.02 21.33
N ASN A 85 10.90 -15.30 20.06
CA ASN A 85 11.54 -14.38 19.12
C ASN A 85 10.64 -13.97 17.95
N ALA A 86 9.49 -14.62 17.78
CA ALA A 86 8.58 -14.35 16.69
C ALA A 86 7.12 -14.67 17.07
N GLY A 87 6.18 -13.95 16.50
CA GLY A 87 4.75 -14.19 16.60
C GLY A 87 4.08 -14.16 15.23
N HIS A 88 3.14 -15.05 15.02
CA HIS A 88 2.29 -15.10 13.83
C HIS A 88 0.93 -14.56 14.20
N TYR A 89 0.39 -13.70 13.34
CA TYR A 89 -0.88 -13.03 13.55
C TYR A 89 -1.73 -13.17 12.29
N SER A 90 -3.02 -13.42 12.50
CA SER A 90 -4.06 -13.26 11.48
C SER A 90 -4.86 -12.00 11.76
N ALA A 91 -5.26 -11.30 10.68
CA ALA A 91 -6.13 -10.14 10.80
C ALA A 91 -7.20 -10.15 9.71
N ARG A 92 -8.39 -9.67 10.06
CA ARG A 92 -9.53 -9.51 9.16
C ARG A 92 -9.92 -8.05 9.12
N LEU A 93 -10.01 -7.49 7.91
CA LEU A 93 -10.61 -6.17 7.68
C LEU A 93 -12.08 -6.38 7.34
N ILE A 94 -12.95 -5.75 8.10
CA ILE A 94 -14.41 -5.87 7.97
C ILE A 94 -14.99 -4.49 7.66
N ALA A 95 -15.75 -4.39 6.58
CA ALA A 95 -16.52 -3.22 6.20
C ALA A 95 -17.93 -3.67 5.78
N ASP A 96 -18.97 -2.89 6.08
CA ASP A 96 -20.37 -3.24 5.82
C ASP A 96 -20.73 -4.66 6.31
N ASN A 97 -20.25 -5.03 7.50
CA ASN A 97 -20.39 -6.37 8.09
C ASN A 97 -19.88 -7.54 7.21
N LYS A 98 -19.02 -7.26 6.23
CA LYS A 98 -18.38 -8.27 5.37
C LYS A 98 -16.88 -8.23 5.54
N GLU A 99 -16.24 -9.39 5.54
CA GLU A 99 -14.79 -9.47 5.42
C GLU A 99 -14.39 -9.05 4.01
N VAL A 100 -13.66 -7.93 3.91
CA VAL A 100 -13.22 -7.36 2.62
C VAL A 100 -11.77 -7.69 2.31
N ALA A 101 -10.96 -7.93 3.34
CA ALA A 101 -9.58 -8.40 3.18
C ALA A 101 -9.16 -9.24 4.38
N ARG A 102 -8.19 -10.14 4.16
CA ARG A 102 -7.60 -11.00 5.17
C ARG A 102 -6.09 -10.91 5.11
N PHE A 103 -5.46 -10.79 6.29
CA PHE A 103 -4.02 -10.63 6.40
C PHE A 103 -3.41 -11.67 7.31
N THR A 104 -2.14 -11.99 7.04
CA THR A 104 -1.25 -12.66 7.98
C THR A 104 0.01 -11.84 8.16
N ALA A 105 0.56 -11.83 9.37
CA ALA A 105 1.80 -11.12 9.65
C ALA A 105 2.77 -11.99 10.46
N LEU A 106 4.05 -11.72 10.26
CA LEU A 106 5.13 -12.20 11.10
C LEU A 106 5.73 -11.00 11.81
N MET A 107 5.59 -10.99 13.14
CA MET A 107 6.23 -10.02 14.02
C MET A 107 7.41 -10.67 14.70
N GLN A 108 8.50 -9.95 14.85
CA GLN A 108 9.77 -10.48 15.38
C GLN A 108 10.30 -9.58 16.49
N ARG A 109 11.05 -10.16 17.39
CA ARG A 109 11.87 -9.42 18.34
C ARG A 109 13.10 -8.90 17.62
N GLU A 110 13.39 -7.62 17.80
CA GLU A 110 14.64 -7.03 17.32
C GLU A 110 15.78 -7.41 18.28
N ASP A 111 16.95 -7.69 17.72
CA ASP A 111 18.17 -7.99 18.45
C ASP A 111 19.34 -7.32 17.74
N ASP A 112 20.32 -6.83 18.51
CA ASP A 112 21.53 -6.24 17.96
C ASP A 112 22.56 -7.33 17.70
N LEU A 113 22.53 -7.88 16.49
CA LEU A 113 23.45 -8.95 16.07
C LEU A 113 24.55 -8.37 15.17
N PRO A 114 25.83 -8.54 15.55
CA PRO A 114 26.93 -8.17 14.68
C PRO A 114 26.94 -9.05 13.42
N VAL A 115 26.69 -8.44 12.27
CA VAL A 115 26.82 -9.12 10.97
C VAL A 115 28.24 -8.91 10.46
N PRO A 116 29.04 -9.99 10.20
CA PRO A 116 30.37 -9.86 9.69
C PRO A 116 30.44 -9.09 8.36
N ALA A 117 31.46 -8.25 8.18
CA ALA A 117 31.66 -7.54 6.93
C ALA A 117 31.80 -8.54 5.76
N GLY A 118 31.17 -8.25 4.63
CA GLY A 118 31.18 -9.12 3.45
C GLY A 118 30.15 -10.26 3.43
N THR A 119 29.30 -10.38 4.46
CA THR A 119 28.22 -11.39 4.51
C THR A 119 27.05 -11.08 3.56
N ALA A 120 27.06 -9.96 2.88
CA ALA A 120 26.00 -9.57 1.92
C ALA A 120 25.91 -10.61 0.79
N GLY A 121 24.89 -11.48 0.84
CA GLY A 121 24.77 -12.68 0.00
C GLY A 121 24.43 -12.43 -1.48
N HIS A 122 23.76 -11.36 -1.84
CA HIS A 122 23.38 -11.04 -3.24
C HIS A 122 23.65 -9.58 -3.55
N PRO A 123 23.98 -9.26 -4.81
CA PRO A 123 24.01 -7.87 -5.26
C PRO A 123 22.66 -7.22 -4.96
N LEU A 124 22.66 -6.18 -4.14
CA LEU A 124 21.46 -5.40 -3.90
C LEU A 124 21.12 -4.64 -5.20
N PRO A 125 19.84 -4.45 -5.51
CA PRO A 125 19.45 -3.57 -6.60
C PRO A 125 20.07 -2.18 -6.39
N ARG A 126 20.45 -1.53 -7.49
CA ARG A 126 20.96 -0.16 -7.42
C ARG A 126 19.90 0.73 -6.74
N ALA A 127 20.30 1.45 -5.71
CA ALA A 127 19.41 2.39 -5.03
C ALA A 127 18.93 3.50 -5.99
N PRO A 128 17.65 3.84 -5.98
CA PRO A 128 17.11 4.94 -6.77
C PRO A 128 17.67 6.30 -6.28
N LYS A 129 17.50 7.36 -7.09
CA LYS A 129 17.86 8.73 -6.66
C LYS A 129 17.12 9.09 -5.36
N PRO A 130 17.75 9.81 -4.44
CA PRO A 130 17.10 10.28 -3.21
C PRO A 130 15.81 11.07 -3.48
N ALA A 131 14.88 11.08 -2.54
CA ALA A 131 13.63 11.83 -2.66
C ALA A 131 13.86 13.33 -2.90
N ALA A 132 14.91 13.91 -2.30
CA ALA A 132 15.27 15.32 -2.48
C ALA A 132 15.63 15.65 -3.94
N ASP A 133 16.27 14.72 -4.64
CA ASP A 133 16.75 14.87 -6.02
C ASP A 133 15.73 14.34 -7.06
N SER A 134 14.58 13.87 -6.60
CA SER A 134 13.53 13.29 -7.44
C SER A 134 12.46 14.31 -7.77
N ALA A 135 11.92 14.25 -9.01
CA ALA A 135 10.94 15.20 -9.49
C ALA A 135 9.57 15.01 -8.82
N PRO A 136 8.95 16.07 -8.27
CA PRO A 136 7.56 16.00 -7.81
C PRO A 136 6.64 15.53 -8.92
N CYS A 137 5.73 14.62 -8.60
CA CYS A 137 4.79 14.06 -9.57
C CYS A 137 3.40 13.92 -8.93
N ARG A 138 2.37 14.11 -9.75
CA ARG A 138 1.00 13.73 -9.39
C ARG A 138 0.67 12.42 -10.09
N MET A 139 0.02 11.51 -9.38
CA MET A 139 -0.46 10.29 -10.01
C MET A 139 -1.45 10.63 -11.13
N PRO A 140 -1.22 10.14 -12.36
CA PRO A 140 -2.01 10.53 -13.53
C PRO A 140 -3.36 9.79 -13.65
N PHE A 141 -3.94 9.40 -12.52
CA PHE A 141 -5.28 8.83 -12.46
C PHE A 141 -6.31 9.94 -12.21
N PRO A 142 -7.28 10.16 -13.12
CA PRO A 142 -8.34 11.14 -12.89
C PRO A 142 -9.12 10.92 -11.58
N GLY A 143 -9.37 9.66 -11.20
CA GLY A 143 -10.09 9.28 -9.98
C GLY A 143 -9.33 9.50 -8.67
N LEU A 144 -8.02 9.80 -8.70
CA LEU A 144 -7.21 10.02 -7.49
C LEU A 144 -7.16 11.48 -7.04
N GLN A 145 -7.72 12.42 -7.79
CA GLN A 145 -7.82 13.81 -7.35
C GLN A 145 -8.77 13.91 -6.15
N GLY A 146 -8.28 14.46 -5.05
CA GLY A 146 -9.03 14.53 -3.79
C GLY A 146 -9.16 13.20 -3.02
N GLY A 147 -8.43 12.15 -3.43
CA GLY A 147 -8.37 10.84 -2.77
C GLY A 147 -6.96 10.47 -2.33
N TYR A 148 -6.56 9.23 -2.60
CA TYR A 148 -5.22 8.71 -2.25
C TYR A 148 -4.09 9.61 -2.79
N GLY A 149 -4.25 10.19 -3.98
CA GLY A 149 -3.27 11.15 -4.53
C GLY A 149 -3.14 12.46 -3.75
N GLU A 150 -4.11 12.82 -2.91
CA GLU A 150 -4.02 13.92 -1.95
C GLU A 150 -3.43 13.46 -0.62
N LEU A 151 -3.73 12.23 -0.20
CA LEU A 151 -3.19 11.62 1.02
C LEU A 151 -1.66 11.48 0.95
N VAL A 152 -1.11 11.20 -0.26
CA VAL A 152 0.32 10.96 -0.45
C VAL A 152 0.96 11.99 -1.37
N GLU A 153 2.20 12.37 -1.05
CA GLU A 153 3.11 13.08 -1.95
C GLU A 153 3.92 12.06 -2.73
N ASN A 154 4.09 12.29 -4.04
CA ASN A 154 4.89 11.43 -4.89
C ASN A 154 6.04 12.19 -5.55
N ARG A 155 7.18 11.52 -5.72
CA ARG A 155 8.32 11.99 -6.52
C ARG A 155 8.85 10.84 -7.36
N VAL A 156 9.10 11.08 -8.63
CA VAL A 156 9.65 10.07 -9.53
C VAL A 156 11.17 10.15 -9.51
N ALA A 157 11.81 9.06 -9.10
CA ALA A 157 13.26 8.90 -9.08
C ALA A 157 13.79 8.38 -10.44
N GLU A 158 13.08 7.40 -11.04
CA GLU A 158 13.45 6.78 -12.32
C GLU A 158 12.18 6.36 -13.08
N GLY A 159 12.23 6.42 -14.42
CA GLY A 159 11.12 6.01 -15.27
C GLY A 159 9.95 7.00 -15.29
N ARG A 160 8.77 6.50 -15.63
CA ARG A 160 7.50 7.25 -15.69
C ARG A 160 6.35 6.36 -15.26
N PHE A 161 5.34 6.91 -14.63
CA PHE A 161 4.13 6.17 -14.30
C PHE A 161 3.43 5.65 -15.57
N PHE A 162 2.99 4.39 -15.54
CA PHE A 162 2.33 3.68 -16.66
C PHE A 162 3.19 3.47 -17.93
N ASP A 163 4.50 3.49 -17.80
CA ASP A 163 5.44 3.29 -18.91
C ASP A 163 6.45 2.17 -18.60
N GLY A 164 6.02 1.15 -17.87
CA GLY A 164 6.84 0.02 -17.43
C GLY A 164 7.61 0.30 -16.13
N PRO A 165 8.86 -0.21 -16.00
CA PRO A 165 9.61 -0.10 -14.75
C PRO A 165 9.75 1.34 -14.27
N CYS A 166 9.45 1.58 -12.99
CA CYS A 166 9.45 2.91 -12.40
C CYS A 166 9.92 2.86 -10.94
N ALA A 167 10.71 3.86 -10.54
CA ALA A 167 11.03 4.11 -9.14
C ALA A 167 10.37 5.42 -8.67
N ALA A 168 9.56 5.33 -7.61
CA ALA A 168 8.87 6.48 -7.07
C ALA A 168 8.87 6.48 -5.54
N TRP A 169 9.05 7.67 -4.98
CA TRP A 169 8.98 7.97 -3.57
C TRP A 169 7.57 8.36 -3.16
N PHE A 170 7.17 7.91 -1.97
CA PHE A 170 5.87 8.16 -1.35
C PHE A 170 6.07 8.72 0.04
N ARG A 171 5.34 9.77 0.39
CA ARG A 171 5.28 10.36 1.73
C ARG A 171 3.84 10.70 2.09
N LEU A 172 3.38 10.32 3.27
CA LEU A 172 2.09 10.76 3.78
C LEU A 172 2.09 12.28 4.02
N ARG A 173 1.09 12.97 3.49
CA ARG A 173 0.81 14.40 3.74
C ARG A 173 -0.13 14.60 4.92
N HIS A 174 -0.97 13.61 5.16
CA HIS A 174 -1.97 13.61 6.19
C HIS A 174 -1.81 12.38 7.10
N PRO A 175 -2.18 12.46 8.37
CA PRO A 175 -2.18 11.30 9.27
C PRO A 175 -3.02 10.14 8.71
N LEU A 176 -2.61 8.91 9.03
CA LEU A 176 -3.43 7.74 8.74
C LEU A 176 -4.66 7.72 9.63
N VAL A 177 -4.47 7.85 10.94
CA VAL A 177 -5.55 7.96 11.93
C VAL A 177 -5.44 9.34 12.61
N ASP A 178 -6.58 9.97 12.86
CA ASP A 178 -6.64 11.28 13.51
C ASP A 178 -5.91 11.27 14.85
N GLY A 179 -5.07 12.29 15.06
CA GLY A 179 -4.30 12.43 16.29
C GLY A 179 -3.10 11.47 16.45
N GLU A 180 -2.84 10.58 15.47
CA GLU A 180 -1.74 9.62 15.54
C GLU A 180 -0.65 9.91 14.49
N GLU A 181 0.61 9.70 14.87
CA GLU A 181 1.71 9.67 13.92
C GLU A 181 1.84 8.25 13.32
N PRO A 182 1.78 8.09 11.99
CA PRO A 182 1.90 6.78 11.36
C PRO A 182 3.25 6.13 11.68
N SER A 183 3.24 4.84 12.03
CA SER A 183 4.47 4.08 12.22
C SER A 183 5.25 3.93 10.90
N PRO A 184 6.55 3.60 10.96
CA PRO A 184 7.33 3.28 9.76
C PRO A 184 6.71 2.16 8.92
N TYR A 185 6.13 1.13 9.55
CA TYR A 185 5.50 0.01 8.85
C TYR A 185 4.19 0.41 8.17
N GLN A 186 3.40 1.27 8.80
CA GLN A 186 2.18 1.84 8.21
C GLN A 186 2.51 2.66 6.96
N ARG A 187 3.60 3.45 6.97
CA ARG A 187 4.06 4.20 5.78
C ARG A 187 4.41 3.27 4.63
N VAL A 188 5.10 2.15 4.92
CA VAL A 188 5.39 1.12 3.91
C VAL A 188 4.11 0.51 3.35
N ALA A 189 3.16 0.12 4.21
CA ALA A 189 1.91 -0.49 3.78
C ALA A 189 1.08 0.44 2.87
N VAL A 190 1.03 1.75 3.21
CA VAL A 190 0.38 2.75 2.34
C VAL A 190 1.03 2.80 0.96
N ALA A 191 2.36 2.84 0.89
CA ALA A 191 3.10 2.97 -0.37
C ALA A 191 3.06 1.68 -1.20
N ALA A 192 3.28 0.52 -0.59
CA ALA A 192 3.54 -0.76 -1.25
C ALA A 192 2.41 -1.21 -2.19
N ASP A 193 1.16 -0.85 -1.88
CA ASP A 193 0.01 -1.14 -2.74
C ASP A 193 0.06 -0.42 -4.11
N SER A 194 0.89 0.60 -4.25
CA SER A 194 1.03 1.36 -5.50
C SER A 194 1.95 0.72 -6.53
N GLY A 195 2.61 -0.41 -6.22
CA GLY A 195 3.65 -1.02 -7.07
C GLY A 195 3.17 -1.27 -8.50
N ASN A 196 2.04 -1.93 -8.65
CA ASN A 196 1.45 -2.20 -9.97
C ASN A 196 1.04 -0.90 -10.70
N GLY A 197 0.49 0.08 -9.95
CA GLY A 197 -0.01 1.33 -10.52
C GLY A 197 1.09 2.19 -11.13
N ILE A 198 2.29 2.21 -10.52
CA ILE A 198 3.39 3.02 -11.04
C ILE A 198 4.19 2.32 -12.14
N SER A 199 4.16 0.97 -12.21
CA SER A 199 4.98 0.18 -13.15
C SER A 199 4.18 -0.53 -14.24
N ALA A 200 2.87 -0.27 -14.35
CA ALA A 200 2.04 -0.86 -15.40
C ALA A 200 2.46 -0.36 -16.78
N ALA A 201 2.51 -1.29 -17.75
CA ALA A 201 2.75 -0.99 -19.16
C ALA A 201 1.49 -1.17 -20.03
N LEU A 202 0.38 -1.63 -19.43
CA LEU A 202 -0.89 -1.79 -20.15
C LEU A 202 -1.68 -0.48 -20.16
N ASP A 203 -2.29 -0.17 -21.31
CA ASP A 203 -3.17 0.99 -21.44
C ASP A 203 -4.40 0.85 -20.51
N ILE A 204 -4.46 1.67 -19.48
CA ILE A 204 -5.53 1.68 -18.46
C ILE A 204 -6.93 1.95 -19.06
N ARG A 205 -7.02 2.53 -20.25
CA ARG A 205 -8.31 2.75 -20.95
C ARG A 205 -8.84 1.44 -21.53
N ARG A 206 -7.96 0.49 -21.87
CA ARG A 206 -8.29 -0.79 -22.48
C ARG A 206 -8.30 -1.95 -21.51
N TYR A 207 -7.48 -1.86 -20.44
CA TYR A 207 -7.29 -2.94 -19.47
C TYR A 207 -7.61 -2.48 -18.05
N SER A 208 -8.17 -3.37 -17.27
CA SER A 208 -8.11 -3.32 -15.82
C SER A 208 -7.07 -4.33 -15.33
N PHE A 209 -6.28 -3.93 -14.35
CA PHE A 209 -5.27 -4.78 -13.71
C PHE A 209 -5.30 -4.51 -12.21
N VAL A 210 -6.07 -5.32 -11.52
CA VAL A 210 -6.34 -5.14 -10.08
C VAL A 210 -5.49 -6.14 -9.31
N ASN A 211 -4.84 -5.68 -8.25
CA ASN A 211 -4.11 -6.56 -7.35
C ASN A 211 -5.09 -7.38 -6.50
N CYS A 212 -4.85 -8.70 -6.47
CA CYS A 212 -5.62 -9.66 -5.67
C CYS A 212 -5.01 -9.85 -4.28
N ASP A 213 -3.74 -9.54 -4.14
CA ASP A 213 -2.97 -9.65 -2.91
C ASP A 213 -1.90 -8.56 -2.82
N LEU A 214 -1.27 -8.50 -1.66
CA LEU A 214 -0.06 -7.72 -1.40
C LEU A 214 0.77 -8.48 -0.37
N THR A 215 2.02 -8.79 -0.70
CA THR A 215 2.99 -9.32 0.26
C THR A 215 4.14 -8.33 0.42
N ILE A 216 4.48 -7.99 1.66
CA ILE A 216 5.60 -7.13 2.04
C ILE A 216 6.52 -7.95 2.94
N ASN A 217 7.83 -7.99 2.63
CA ASN A 217 8.86 -8.56 3.48
C ASN A 217 9.88 -7.46 3.79
N LEU A 218 10.20 -7.29 5.08
CA LEU A 218 11.12 -6.25 5.54
C LEU A 218 12.33 -6.85 6.23
N LEU A 219 13.50 -6.32 5.89
CA LEU A 219 14.80 -6.69 6.45
C LEU A 219 15.05 -5.97 7.77
N ARG A 220 14.57 -4.76 7.90
CA ARG A 220 14.78 -3.87 9.05
C ARG A 220 13.64 -2.87 9.17
N ARG A 221 13.56 -2.24 10.32
CA ARG A 221 12.63 -1.12 10.56
C ARG A 221 12.96 0.04 9.62
N PRO A 222 11.97 0.59 8.90
CA PRO A 222 12.17 1.75 8.03
C PRO A 222 12.50 3.03 8.82
N VAL A 223 13.30 3.91 8.22
CA VAL A 223 13.74 5.19 8.78
C VAL A 223 13.25 6.34 7.90
N GLY A 224 12.91 7.47 8.51
CA GLY A 224 12.44 8.66 7.82
C GLY A 224 10.97 8.58 7.41
N HIS A 225 10.56 9.48 6.53
CA HIS A 225 9.15 9.64 6.11
C HIS A 225 8.89 9.19 4.67
N TRP A 226 9.95 9.03 3.88
CA TRP A 226 9.86 8.64 2.49
C TRP A 226 10.08 7.15 2.31
N ILE A 227 9.20 6.52 1.53
CA ILE A 227 9.32 5.13 1.10
C ILE A 227 9.38 5.12 -0.43
N CYS A 228 10.41 4.50 -1.00
CA CYS A 228 10.52 4.32 -2.44
C CYS A 228 10.15 2.90 -2.84
N LEU A 229 9.37 2.80 -3.90
CA LEU A 229 9.12 1.57 -4.63
C LEU A 229 9.90 1.64 -5.94
N GLN A 230 10.85 0.74 -6.13
CA GLN A 230 11.45 0.46 -7.44
C GLN A 230 10.72 -0.74 -8.03
N ALA A 231 9.69 -0.45 -8.81
CA ALA A 231 8.67 -1.40 -9.23
C ALA A 231 8.79 -1.82 -10.69
N ARG A 232 8.39 -3.05 -10.98
CA ARG A 232 8.19 -3.58 -12.33
C ARG A 232 6.99 -4.51 -12.37
N SER A 233 6.28 -4.53 -13.48
CA SER A 233 5.13 -5.40 -13.72
C SER A 233 5.37 -6.30 -14.93
N ALA A 234 4.84 -7.53 -14.86
CA ALA A 234 4.85 -8.51 -15.94
C ALA A 234 3.43 -9.07 -16.14
N PHE A 235 3.09 -9.37 -17.40
CA PHE A 235 1.76 -9.83 -17.78
C PHE A 235 1.88 -11.12 -18.61
N GLY A 236 1.15 -12.17 -18.20
CA GLY A 236 1.25 -13.51 -18.76
C GLY A 236 0.41 -13.74 -20.03
N GLY A 237 -0.40 -12.77 -20.48
CA GLY A 237 -1.30 -12.94 -21.64
C GLY A 237 -2.53 -13.84 -21.39
N ASN A 238 -2.62 -14.47 -20.22
CA ASN A 238 -3.69 -15.40 -19.81
C ASN A 238 -4.68 -14.78 -18.80
N GLY A 239 -4.69 -13.46 -18.66
CA GLY A 239 -5.49 -12.74 -17.67
C GLY A 239 -4.82 -12.62 -16.29
N CYS A 240 -3.55 -13.00 -16.17
CA CYS A 240 -2.75 -12.88 -14.95
C CYS A 240 -1.58 -11.95 -15.17
N GLY A 241 -1.13 -11.32 -14.09
CA GLY A 241 0.08 -10.52 -14.06
C GLY A 241 0.66 -10.52 -12.65
N MET A 242 1.84 -9.94 -12.53
CA MET A 242 2.56 -9.76 -11.27
C MET A 242 3.24 -8.41 -11.27
N ALA A 243 3.23 -7.75 -10.13
CA ALA A 243 4.12 -6.63 -9.86
C ALA A 243 5.05 -6.98 -8.70
N GLU A 244 6.29 -6.53 -8.77
CA GLU A 244 7.24 -6.62 -7.68
C GLU A 244 7.94 -5.28 -7.48
N SER A 245 8.35 -5.00 -6.25
CA SER A 245 9.09 -3.78 -5.91
C SER A 245 10.23 -4.09 -4.94
N ALA A 246 11.40 -3.53 -5.21
CA ALA A 246 12.38 -3.34 -4.15
C ALA A 246 11.96 -2.08 -3.37
N LEU A 247 11.98 -2.18 -2.04
CA LEU A 247 11.52 -1.13 -1.13
C LEU A 247 12.73 -0.44 -0.50
N TYR A 248 12.72 0.89 -0.52
CA TYR A 248 13.78 1.70 0.09
C TYR A 248 13.18 2.73 1.02
N ASP A 249 13.92 3.08 2.05
CA ASP A 249 13.76 4.30 2.83
C ASP A 249 14.89 5.31 2.52
N GLU A 250 14.96 6.39 3.27
CA GLU A 250 15.95 7.45 3.08
C GLU A 250 17.41 6.99 3.34
N THR A 251 17.60 5.80 3.92
CA THR A 251 18.92 5.23 4.24
C THR A 251 19.33 4.04 3.37
N GLY A 252 18.40 3.49 2.57
CA GLY A 252 18.69 2.39 1.65
C GLY A 252 17.61 1.31 1.58
N LEU A 253 17.97 0.11 1.14
CA LEU A 253 17.04 -1.00 0.98
C LEU A 253 16.44 -1.44 2.32
N ILE A 254 15.13 -1.58 2.37
CA ILE A 254 14.39 -2.08 3.54
C ILE A 254 13.67 -3.41 3.29
N GLY A 255 13.48 -3.82 2.03
CA GLY A 255 12.76 -5.06 1.75
C GLY A 255 12.23 -5.17 0.33
N ARG A 256 11.20 -5.98 0.18
CA ARG A 256 10.51 -6.21 -1.10
C ARG A 256 9.00 -6.30 -0.90
N SER A 257 8.25 -6.01 -1.97
CA SER A 257 6.82 -6.34 -2.06
C SER A 257 6.48 -7.00 -3.39
N THR A 258 5.42 -7.82 -3.37
CA THR A 258 4.85 -8.47 -4.56
C THR A 258 3.33 -8.36 -4.54
N GLN A 259 2.74 -8.33 -5.74
CA GLN A 259 1.29 -8.30 -5.97
C GLN A 259 0.96 -9.25 -7.12
N THR A 260 -0.05 -10.10 -6.95
CA THR A 260 -0.66 -10.87 -8.03
C THR A 260 -1.78 -10.04 -8.64
N LEU A 261 -1.82 -9.97 -9.98
CA LEU A 261 -2.75 -9.12 -10.71
C LEU A 261 -3.79 -9.94 -11.48
N ALA A 262 -5.07 -9.57 -11.35
CA ALA A 262 -6.11 -9.98 -12.25
C ALA A 262 -6.21 -8.97 -13.41
N VAL A 263 -5.95 -9.42 -14.62
CA VAL A 263 -5.93 -8.58 -15.82
C VAL A 263 -7.14 -8.90 -16.70
N ARG A 264 -7.91 -7.89 -17.07
CA ARG A 264 -9.11 -8.04 -17.93
C ARG A 264 -9.18 -6.91 -18.94
N LEU A 265 -9.73 -7.21 -20.12
CA LEU A 265 -10.17 -6.17 -21.04
C LEU A 265 -11.36 -5.42 -20.41
N ARG A 266 -11.35 -4.10 -20.51
CA ARG A 266 -12.53 -3.31 -20.19
C ARG A 266 -13.59 -3.55 -21.27
N ALA A 267 -14.84 -3.62 -20.86
CA ALA A 267 -15.95 -3.59 -21.84
C ALA A 267 -15.83 -2.31 -22.69
N ALA A 268 -15.97 -2.45 -23.99
CA ALA A 268 -16.06 -1.26 -24.85
C ALA A 268 -17.23 -0.39 -24.35
N PRO A 269 -17.09 0.93 -24.29
CA PRO A 269 -18.25 1.77 -24.03
C PRO A 269 -19.35 1.41 -25.05
N PRO A 270 -20.62 1.35 -24.64
CA PRO A 270 -21.70 1.07 -25.57
C PRO A 270 -21.56 2.00 -26.76
N ALA A 271 -21.68 1.44 -27.97
CA ALA A 271 -21.63 2.25 -29.19
C ALA A 271 -22.65 3.38 -29.06
N ALA A 272 -22.23 4.61 -29.31
CA ALA A 272 -23.12 5.76 -29.28
C ALA A 272 -24.30 5.43 -30.20
N VAL A 273 -25.52 5.41 -29.65
CA VAL A 273 -26.72 5.22 -30.44
C VAL A 273 -26.81 6.43 -31.39
N PRO A 274 -26.79 6.23 -32.72
CA PRO A 274 -26.88 7.34 -33.63
C PRO A 274 -28.18 8.11 -33.34
N GLY A 275 -28.07 9.40 -32.94
CA GLY A 275 -29.20 10.28 -32.71
C GLY A 275 -29.46 10.74 -31.27
N GLN A 276 -28.69 10.32 -30.26
CA GLN A 276 -28.78 10.91 -28.93
C GLN A 276 -27.73 12.03 -28.76
N VAL A 277 -28.20 13.25 -28.67
CA VAL A 277 -27.42 14.43 -28.27
C VAL A 277 -27.10 14.27 -26.76
N PRO A 278 -25.81 14.38 -26.32
CA PRO A 278 -25.49 14.32 -24.90
C PRO A 278 -26.20 15.47 -24.15
N PRO A 279 -26.69 15.23 -22.93
CA PRO A 279 -27.23 16.29 -22.09
C PRO A 279 -26.13 17.33 -21.79
N THR A 280 -26.44 18.60 -21.97
CA THR A 280 -25.62 19.80 -21.70
C THR A 280 -25.28 19.95 -20.22
#